data_bf80a16e4caf446c8d77c418a9736f03
#
_entry.id   bf80a16e4caf446c8d77c418a9736f03
#
_cell.length_a   1.000
_cell.length_b   1.000
_cell.length_c   1.000
_cell.angle_alpha   90.00
_cell.angle_beta   90.00
_cell.angle_gamma   90.00
#
_symmetry.space_group_name_H-M   'P 1'
#
loop_
_entity.id
_entity.type
_entity.pdbx_description
1 polymer ?
#
loop_
_entity_poly.entity_id
_entity_poly.type
_entity_poly.pdbx_seq_one_letter_code
_entity_poly.pdbx_strand_id
1 'polypeptide(L)'
;TEPNEKGLEFYDKVFDCCKKHGIEPLVTISHYELPYALVEKYNGWASRELIEFYMNYCKAIFERYKDKVKYWLTFNEINCGTMPMGAILETGTIRGFEGPTDKVPDNKQERFQALHHQFVASAEAVRYAHDHYPQFKMGCMICFITSYALTCDPADEIANQKAMQISNWFCSDMHVRGEYPSYMKRYFAENNITIRQEPEDAAILKAGTVDFYTFSYYMSNCITTHKDADDVGGNIIAGKKNPYLKASDWGWQIDPIGLRYTLNEIYDRYRIPLMVVENGLGAYDKKDADGKIHDSYRIDYLRAHIEQM
;
A
#
# COMPACT_ATOMS: atom_id res chain seq x y z
N THR A 1 -15.39 7.43 -21.42
CA THR A 1 -16.60 7.53 -20.57
C THR A 1 -16.65 8.91 -19.95
N GLU A 2 -17.85 9.49 -19.86
CA GLU A 2 -18.05 10.77 -19.18
C GLU A 2 -17.97 10.60 -17.67
N PRO A 3 -17.49 11.64 -16.93
CA PRO A 3 -17.50 11.64 -15.48
C PRO A 3 -18.91 11.45 -14.90
N ASN A 4 -19.03 10.73 -13.81
CA ASN A 4 -20.29 10.58 -13.07
C ASN A 4 -20.53 11.82 -12.20
N GLU A 5 -21.32 12.77 -12.69
CA GLU A 5 -21.57 14.04 -12.00
C GLU A 5 -22.18 13.84 -10.59
N LYS A 6 -23.07 12.87 -10.41
CA LYS A 6 -23.65 12.56 -9.08
C LYS A 6 -22.59 12.08 -8.08
N GLY A 7 -21.60 11.31 -8.55
CA GLY A 7 -20.46 10.90 -7.74
C GLY A 7 -19.55 12.07 -7.38
N LEU A 8 -19.29 12.96 -8.33
CA LEU A 8 -18.49 14.17 -8.09
C LEU A 8 -19.20 15.10 -7.09
N GLU A 9 -20.49 15.35 -7.25
CA GLU A 9 -21.29 16.16 -6.30
C GLU A 9 -21.33 15.57 -4.89
N PHE A 10 -21.29 14.24 -4.75
CA PHE A 10 -21.21 13.60 -3.44
C PHE A 10 -19.91 14.01 -2.71
N TYR A 11 -18.77 13.91 -3.39
CA TYR A 11 -17.48 14.28 -2.80
C TYR A 11 -17.30 15.78 -2.64
N ASP A 12 -17.96 16.62 -3.48
CA ASP A 12 -18.03 18.06 -3.20
C ASP A 12 -18.58 18.33 -1.79
N LYS A 13 -19.68 17.65 -1.43
CA LYS A 13 -20.32 17.79 -0.11
C LYS A 13 -19.42 17.27 1.02
N VAL A 14 -18.69 16.18 0.78
CA VAL A 14 -17.71 15.64 1.76
C VAL A 14 -16.61 16.66 2.02
N PHE A 15 -15.98 17.19 0.97
CA PHE A 15 -14.88 18.14 1.11
C PHE A 15 -15.34 19.50 1.66
N ASP A 16 -16.54 19.96 1.30
CA ASP A 16 -17.13 21.17 1.88
C ASP A 16 -17.42 20.98 3.39
N CYS A 17 -17.81 19.77 3.80
CA CYS A 17 -17.96 19.42 5.21
C CYS A 17 -16.60 19.44 5.93
N CYS A 18 -15.55 18.85 5.36
CA CYS A 18 -14.19 18.92 5.90
C CYS A 18 -13.76 20.38 6.09
N LYS A 19 -13.90 21.20 5.05
CA LYS A 19 -13.54 22.62 5.09
C LYS A 19 -14.31 23.39 6.17
N LYS A 20 -15.62 23.13 6.29
CA LYS A 20 -16.49 23.74 7.33
C LYS A 20 -15.99 23.46 8.75
N HIS A 21 -15.37 22.28 8.96
CA HIS A 21 -14.85 21.86 10.27
C HIS A 21 -13.36 22.07 10.44
N GLY A 22 -12.69 22.76 9.50
CA GLY A 22 -11.24 23.01 9.55
C GLY A 22 -10.39 21.73 9.36
N ILE A 23 -10.93 20.73 8.64
CA ILE A 23 -10.26 19.46 8.38
C ILE A 23 -9.68 19.50 6.97
N GLU A 24 -8.38 19.30 6.85
CA GLU A 24 -7.69 19.14 5.54
C GLU A 24 -7.83 17.69 5.06
N PRO A 25 -8.45 17.43 3.89
CA PRO A 25 -8.59 16.07 3.39
C PRO A 25 -7.29 15.55 2.79
N LEU A 26 -6.97 14.28 3.06
CA LEU A 26 -5.99 13.47 2.37
C LEU A 26 -6.76 12.41 1.57
N VAL A 27 -6.69 12.47 0.24
CA VAL A 27 -7.52 11.65 -0.64
C VAL A 27 -6.70 10.57 -1.32
N THR A 28 -7.10 9.31 -1.17
CA THR A 28 -6.58 8.18 -1.94
C THR A 28 -7.37 8.05 -3.23
N ILE A 29 -6.70 8.13 -4.38
CA ILE A 29 -7.34 8.11 -5.71
C ILE A 29 -7.91 6.73 -6.03
N SER A 30 -7.16 5.67 -5.73
CA SER A 30 -7.59 4.28 -5.88
C SER A 30 -7.32 3.49 -4.60
N HIS A 31 -8.38 2.88 -4.04
CA HIS A 31 -8.31 2.15 -2.77
C HIS A 31 -8.98 0.77 -2.91
N TYR A 32 -8.38 -0.11 -3.73
CA TYR A 32 -8.82 -1.49 -4.04
C TYR A 32 -10.10 -1.64 -4.88
N GLU A 33 -10.76 -0.56 -5.27
CA GLU A 33 -12.06 -0.55 -5.94
C GLU A 33 -11.98 -0.53 -7.48
N LEU A 34 -11.12 -1.32 -8.08
CA LEU A 34 -11.06 -1.39 -9.54
C LEU A 34 -12.43 -1.80 -10.12
N PRO A 35 -13.03 -1.00 -11.04
CA PRO A 35 -14.31 -1.35 -11.65
C PRO A 35 -14.26 -2.72 -12.32
N TYR A 36 -15.17 -3.62 -11.95
CA TYR A 36 -15.18 -5.01 -12.40
C TYR A 36 -15.22 -5.16 -13.93
N ALA A 37 -15.90 -4.23 -14.63
CA ALA A 37 -15.87 -4.21 -16.09
C ALA A 37 -14.47 -4.09 -16.70
N LEU A 38 -13.51 -3.49 -15.99
CA LEU A 38 -12.11 -3.43 -16.41
C LEU A 38 -11.39 -4.77 -16.17
N VAL A 39 -11.82 -5.52 -15.18
CA VAL A 39 -11.35 -6.90 -14.96
C VAL A 39 -11.83 -7.80 -16.11
N GLU A 40 -13.12 -7.77 -16.42
CA GLU A 40 -13.69 -8.61 -17.47
C GLU A 40 -13.09 -8.31 -18.85
N LYS A 41 -12.98 -7.03 -19.20
CA LYS A 41 -12.54 -6.62 -20.54
C LYS A 41 -11.02 -6.64 -20.71
N TYR A 42 -10.28 -6.19 -19.70
CA TYR A 42 -8.84 -5.94 -19.82
C TYR A 42 -7.97 -6.81 -18.91
N ASN A 43 -8.56 -7.64 -18.05
CA ASN A 43 -7.87 -8.35 -16.97
C ASN A 43 -7.17 -7.37 -16.01
N GLY A 44 -7.90 -6.33 -15.63
CA GLY A 44 -7.38 -5.31 -14.73
C GLY A 44 -6.10 -4.65 -15.25
N TRP A 45 -5.18 -4.37 -14.37
CA TRP A 45 -3.91 -3.72 -14.67
C TRP A 45 -2.92 -4.57 -15.50
N ALA A 46 -3.28 -5.81 -15.89
CA ALA A 46 -2.52 -6.55 -16.90
C ALA A 46 -2.49 -5.80 -18.24
N SER A 47 -3.53 -5.02 -18.56
CA SER A 47 -3.55 -4.17 -19.75
C SER A 47 -2.98 -2.79 -19.46
N ARG A 48 -2.06 -2.35 -20.32
CA ARG A 48 -1.49 -0.99 -20.26
C ARG A 48 -2.53 0.12 -20.52
N GLU A 49 -3.64 -0.18 -21.18
CA GLU A 49 -4.74 0.76 -21.44
C GLU A 49 -5.32 1.37 -20.15
N LEU A 50 -5.19 0.68 -19.01
CA LEU A 50 -5.65 1.19 -17.74
C LEU A 50 -4.90 2.45 -17.29
N ILE A 51 -3.68 2.69 -17.78
CA ILE A 51 -2.93 3.93 -17.50
C ILE A 51 -3.73 5.13 -18.03
N GLU A 52 -4.21 5.06 -19.27
CA GLU A 52 -5.02 6.14 -19.85
C GLU A 52 -6.35 6.33 -19.10
N PHE A 53 -7.03 5.23 -18.76
CA PHE A 53 -8.30 5.30 -18.02
C PHE A 53 -8.12 5.91 -16.63
N TYR A 54 -7.07 5.53 -15.93
CA TYR A 54 -6.71 6.10 -14.63
C TYR A 54 -6.37 7.59 -14.76
N MET A 55 -5.60 8.00 -15.77
CA MET A 55 -5.27 9.39 -16.01
C MET A 55 -6.49 10.23 -16.36
N ASN A 56 -7.47 9.68 -17.09
CA ASN A 56 -8.73 10.38 -17.36
C ASN A 56 -9.52 10.62 -16.06
N TYR A 57 -9.51 9.64 -15.16
CA TYR A 57 -10.10 9.77 -13.83
C TYR A 57 -9.35 10.82 -12.99
N CYS A 58 -8.02 10.75 -12.92
CA CYS A 58 -7.21 11.72 -12.18
C CYS A 58 -7.45 13.16 -12.66
N LYS A 59 -7.43 13.40 -13.98
CA LYS A 59 -7.70 14.73 -14.55
C LYS A 59 -9.06 15.29 -14.15
N ALA A 60 -10.10 14.45 -14.16
CA ALA A 60 -11.44 14.86 -13.79
C ALA A 60 -11.53 15.27 -12.30
N ILE A 61 -10.98 14.46 -11.40
CA ILE A 61 -11.04 14.74 -9.95
C ILE A 61 -10.08 15.87 -9.53
N PHE A 62 -8.92 15.99 -10.15
CA PHE A 62 -7.97 17.08 -9.88
C PHE A 62 -8.58 18.43 -10.27
N GLU A 63 -9.15 18.53 -11.47
CA GLU A 63 -9.81 19.77 -11.90
C GLU A 63 -11.02 20.12 -11.02
N ARG A 64 -11.85 19.10 -10.67
CA ARG A 64 -13.04 19.31 -9.84
C ARG A 64 -12.72 19.78 -8.43
N TYR A 65 -11.67 19.25 -7.82
CA TYR A 65 -11.39 19.44 -6.39
C TYR A 65 -10.14 20.26 -6.11
N LYS A 66 -9.55 20.92 -7.10
CA LYS A 66 -8.29 21.69 -6.99
C LYS A 66 -8.28 22.77 -5.88
N ASP A 67 -9.45 23.29 -5.52
CA ASP A 67 -9.61 24.31 -4.47
C ASP A 67 -10.08 23.71 -3.12
N LYS A 68 -10.25 22.40 -3.05
CA LYS A 68 -10.79 21.67 -1.89
C LYS A 68 -9.83 20.63 -1.31
N VAL A 69 -8.96 20.05 -2.13
CA VAL A 69 -8.04 18.99 -1.75
C VAL A 69 -6.62 19.36 -2.16
N LYS A 70 -5.71 19.27 -1.20
CA LYS A 70 -4.30 19.54 -1.41
C LYS A 70 -3.44 18.28 -1.44
N TYR A 71 -3.81 17.27 -0.63
CA TYR A 71 -3.02 16.06 -0.43
C TYR A 71 -3.67 14.86 -1.10
N TRP A 72 -2.89 14.15 -1.93
CA TRP A 72 -3.36 13.03 -2.74
C TRP A 72 -2.44 11.82 -2.60
N LEU A 73 -3.00 10.64 -2.51
CA LEU A 73 -2.31 9.37 -2.62
C LEU A 73 -2.77 8.66 -3.89
N THR A 74 -1.85 8.09 -4.66
CA THR A 74 -2.19 7.50 -5.96
C THR A 74 -2.91 6.16 -5.83
N PHE A 75 -2.30 5.22 -5.11
CA PHE A 75 -2.85 3.89 -4.83
C PHE A 75 -2.70 3.58 -3.35
N ASN A 76 -3.72 2.89 -2.79
CA ASN A 76 -3.64 2.36 -1.43
C ASN A 76 -2.80 1.08 -1.43
N GLU A 77 -1.87 0.97 -0.49
CA GLU A 77 -1.09 -0.25 -0.21
C GLU A 77 -0.60 -1.00 -1.47
N ILE A 78 -0.11 -0.25 -2.46
CA ILE A 78 0.26 -0.76 -3.78
C ILE A 78 1.19 -1.99 -3.73
N ASN A 79 1.98 -2.12 -2.66
CA ASN A 79 2.86 -3.26 -2.44
C ASN A 79 2.11 -4.58 -2.16
N CYS A 80 0.79 -4.55 -1.89
CA CYS A 80 -0.04 -5.76 -1.90
C CYS A 80 0.05 -6.47 -3.25
N GLY A 81 0.30 -5.74 -4.35
CA GLY A 81 0.59 -6.29 -5.67
C GLY A 81 1.83 -7.21 -5.73
N THR A 82 2.71 -7.20 -4.73
CA THR A 82 3.84 -8.14 -4.66
C THR A 82 3.46 -9.52 -4.13
N MET A 83 2.29 -9.66 -3.52
CA MET A 83 1.76 -10.88 -2.92
C MET A 83 0.67 -11.53 -3.79
N PRO A 84 0.43 -12.86 -3.70
CA PRO A 84 -0.62 -13.53 -4.48
C PRO A 84 -2.01 -12.89 -4.35
N MET A 85 -2.42 -12.50 -3.14
CA MET A 85 -3.68 -11.79 -2.90
C MET A 85 -3.79 -10.46 -3.65
N GLY A 86 -2.68 -9.86 -4.03
CA GLY A 86 -2.66 -8.62 -4.82
C GLY A 86 -3.30 -8.76 -6.20
N ALA A 87 -3.44 -9.99 -6.72
CA ALA A 87 -4.18 -10.24 -7.95
C ALA A 87 -5.65 -9.80 -7.84
N ILE A 88 -6.27 -9.96 -6.68
CA ILE A 88 -7.65 -9.53 -6.41
C ILE A 88 -7.72 -8.16 -5.75
N LEU A 89 -6.86 -7.89 -4.77
CA LEU A 89 -6.93 -6.65 -4.00
C LEU A 89 -6.46 -5.45 -4.82
N GLU A 90 -5.36 -5.59 -5.55
CA GLU A 90 -4.64 -4.45 -6.13
C GLU A 90 -4.74 -4.40 -7.64
N THR A 91 -4.37 -5.48 -8.34
CA THR A 91 -4.18 -5.44 -9.79
C THR A 91 -5.39 -5.83 -10.61
N GLY A 92 -6.37 -6.51 -10.02
CA GLY A 92 -7.55 -7.01 -10.73
C GLY A 92 -7.21 -8.07 -11.81
N THR A 93 -6.09 -8.79 -11.67
CA THR A 93 -5.65 -9.81 -12.65
C THR A 93 -6.32 -11.16 -12.40
N ILE A 94 -7.65 -11.15 -12.39
CA ILE A 94 -8.51 -12.28 -11.99
C ILE A 94 -9.60 -12.58 -13.01
N ARG A 95 -9.44 -12.16 -14.27
CA ARG A 95 -10.47 -12.36 -15.31
C ARG A 95 -10.89 -13.84 -15.43
N GLY A 96 -12.21 -14.08 -15.33
CA GLY A 96 -12.79 -15.41 -15.41
C GLY A 96 -12.65 -16.26 -14.16
N PHE A 97 -12.12 -15.70 -13.07
CA PHE A 97 -12.08 -16.39 -11.79
C PHE A 97 -13.41 -16.18 -11.00
N GLU A 98 -14.03 -17.29 -10.61
CA GLU A 98 -15.32 -17.31 -9.86
C GLU A 98 -15.19 -18.05 -8.52
N GLY A 99 -13.97 -18.32 -8.07
CA GLY A 99 -13.70 -19.05 -6.84
C GLY A 99 -13.66 -18.16 -5.59
N PRO A 100 -13.49 -18.77 -4.41
CA PRO A 100 -13.29 -18.02 -3.18
C PRO A 100 -11.94 -17.29 -3.19
N THR A 101 -11.87 -16.15 -2.52
CA THR A 101 -10.72 -15.21 -2.56
C THR A 101 -9.40 -15.82 -2.10
N ASP A 102 -9.45 -16.83 -1.22
CA ASP A 102 -8.30 -17.59 -0.74
C ASP A 102 -7.73 -18.59 -1.76
N LYS A 103 -8.41 -18.76 -2.91
CA LYS A 103 -8.03 -19.69 -3.99
C LYS A 103 -7.74 -18.99 -5.31
N VAL A 104 -7.48 -17.69 -5.29
CA VAL A 104 -7.08 -16.95 -6.49
C VAL A 104 -5.80 -17.53 -7.04
N PRO A 105 -5.76 -17.93 -8.34
CA PRO A 105 -4.54 -18.41 -8.97
C PRO A 105 -3.49 -17.30 -9.03
N ASP A 106 -2.26 -17.58 -8.58
CA ASP A 106 -1.17 -16.61 -8.70
C ASP A 106 -0.44 -16.74 -10.06
N ASN A 107 -0.69 -15.81 -10.96
CA ASN A 107 0.16 -15.59 -12.11
C ASN A 107 1.17 -14.47 -11.80
N LYS A 108 2.29 -14.84 -11.21
CA LYS A 108 3.32 -13.91 -10.77
C LYS A 108 3.84 -13.00 -11.90
N GLN A 109 4.05 -13.53 -13.10
CA GLN A 109 4.47 -12.76 -14.27
C GLN A 109 3.48 -11.65 -14.60
N GLU A 110 2.19 -11.96 -14.64
CA GLU A 110 1.13 -11.02 -14.99
C GLU A 110 0.93 -9.98 -13.88
N ARG A 111 0.95 -10.41 -12.63
CA ARG A 111 0.79 -9.53 -11.46
C ARG A 111 1.92 -8.50 -11.35
N PHE A 112 3.18 -8.87 -11.57
CA PHE A 112 4.29 -7.91 -11.59
C PHE A 112 4.27 -7.01 -12.83
N GLN A 113 3.78 -7.48 -13.98
CA GLN A 113 3.55 -6.62 -15.14
C GLN A 113 2.45 -5.60 -14.87
N ALA A 114 1.36 -6.02 -14.22
CA ALA A 114 0.26 -5.15 -13.82
C ALA A 114 0.74 -4.08 -12.82
N LEU A 115 1.56 -4.47 -11.85
CA LEU A 115 2.17 -3.55 -10.88
C LEU A 115 3.09 -2.52 -11.57
N HIS A 116 3.82 -2.92 -12.63
CA HIS A 116 4.57 -1.97 -13.45
C HIS A 116 3.67 -0.91 -14.09
N HIS A 117 2.52 -1.31 -14.64
CA HIS A 117 1.56 -0.36 -15.22
C HIS A 117 0.99 0.60 -14.16
N GLN A 118 0.76 0.13 -12.94
CA GLN A 118 0.35 1.01 -11.83
C GLN A 118 1.46 2.00 -11.41
N PHE A 119 2.73 1.59 -11.41
CA PHE A 119 3.83 2.53 -11.17
C PHE A 119 3.89 3.61 -12.23
N VAL A 120 3.73 3.27 -13.51
CA VAL A 120 3.69 4.25 -14.60
C VAL A 120 2.48 5.17 -14.44
N ALA A 121 1.29 4.64 -14.15
CA ALA A 121 0.07 5.42 -13.92
C ALA A 121 0.23 6.38 -12.73
N SER A 122 0.81 5.90 -11.62
CA SER A 122 1.11 6.74 -10.46
C SER A 122 2.06 7.87 -10.80
N ALA A 123 3.15 7.57 -11.50
CA ALA A 123 4.14 8.57 -11.89
C ALA A 123 3.55 9.62 -12.87
N GLU A 124 2.71 9.19 -13.82
CA GLU A 124 1.98 10.11 -14.71
C GLU A 124 1.04 11.03 -13.94
N ALA A 125 0.31 10.49 -12.95
CA ALA A 125 -0.59 11.30 -12.12
C ALA A 125 0.19 12.33 -11.28
N VAL A 126 1.32 11.93 -10.70
CA VAL A 126 2.20 12.83 -9.92
C VAL A 126 2.77 13.92 -10.82
N ARG A 127 3.33 13.57 -11.96
CA ARG A 127 3.87 14.52 -12.92
C ARG A 127 2.80 15.50 -13.40
N TYR A 128 1.63 14.99 -13.79
CA TYR A 128 0.51 15.83 -14.23
C TYR A 128 0.05 16.80 -13.12
N ALA A 129 -0.01 16.33 -11.88
CA ALA A 129 -0.37 17.14 -10.73
C ALA A 129 0.66 18.28 -10.53
N HIS A 130 1.96 17.98 -10.55
CA HIS A 130 3.02 18.98 -10.39
C HIS A 130 3.01 20.03 -11.53
N ASP A 131 2.76 19.60 -12.77
CA ASP A 131 2.76 20.50 -13.93
C ASP A 131 1.55 21.44 -13.95
N HIS A 132 0.38 21.03 -13.43
CA HIS A 132 -0.88 21.76 -13.57
C HIS A 132 -1.41 22.35 -12.25
N TYR A 133 -1.05 21.76 -11.11
CA TYR A 133 -1.56 22.12 -9.78
C TYR A 133 -0.41 22.22 -8.77
N PRO A 134 0.39 23.29 -8.79
CA PRO A 134 1.59 23.41 -7.95
C PRO A 134 1.31 23.41 -6.43
N GLN A 135 0.05 23.64 -6.04
CA GLN A 135 -0.41 23.53 -4.65
C GLN A 135 -0.57 22.07 -4.18
N PHE A 136 -0.68 21.11 -5.10
CA PHE A 136 -0.88 19.71 -4.73
C PHE A 136 0.38 19.09 -4.13
N LYS A 137 0.15 18.16 -3.22
CA LYS A 137 1.16 17.30 -2.64
C LYS A 137 0.77 15.86 -2.92
N MET A 138 1.63 15.16 -3.62
CA MET A 138 1.39 13.79 -4.07
C MET A 138 2.20 12.82 -3.22
N GLY A 139 1.54 11.81 -2.67
CA GLY A 139 2.17 10.78 -1.85
C GLY A 139 1.95 9.37 -2.40
N CYS A 140 2.76 8.44 -1.92
CA CYS A 140 2.52 7.00 -2.05
C CYS A 140 1.95 6.44 -0.74
N MET A 141 1.30 5.28 -0.82
CA MET A 141 0.82 4.55 0.35
C MET A 141 1.26 3.09 0.30
N ILE A 142 1.92 2.64 1.35
CA ILE A 142 2.56 1.32 1.46
C ILE A 142 2.00 0.59 2.68
N CYS A 143 1.56 -0.66 2.51
CA CYS A 143 1.36 -1.59 3.62
C CYS A 143 2.73 -1.97 4.18
N PHE A 144 3.20 -1.30 5.23
CA PHE A 144 4.56 -1.57 5.69
C PHE A 144 4.62 -2.77 6.62
N ILE A 145 5.10 -3.88 6.07
CA ILE A 145 5.23 -5.15 6.79
C ILE A 145 6.60 -5.21 7.47
N THR A 146 6.66 -4.71 8.69
CA THR A 146 7.88 -4.78 9.49
C THR A 146 8.18 -6.22 9.88
N SER A 147 9.37 -6.70 9.53
CA SER A 147 9.82 -8.03 9.92
C SER A 147 11.23 -8.01 10.49
N TYR A 148 11.48 -8.97 11.38
CA TYR A 148 12.79 -9.19 12.02
C TYR A 148 13.32 -10.57 11.65
N ALA A 149 14.64 -10.74 11.61
CA ALA A 149 15.21 -12.07 11.67
C ALA A 149 14.85 -12.71 13.02
N LEU A 150 14.31 -13.93 13.02
CA LEU A 150 13.89 -14.59 14.27
C LEU A 150 15.08 -14.92 15.17
N THR A 151 16.22 -15.23 14.55
CA THR A 151 17.47 -15.55 15.24
C THR A 151 18.63 -14.74 14.67
N CYS A 152 19.77 -14.76 15.35
CA CYS A 152 21.03 -14.17 14.85
C CYS A 152 21.75 -15.07 13.85
N ASP A 153 21.12 -16.13 13.33
CA ASP A 153 21.66 -16.91 12.22
C ASP A 153 21.78 -16.00 10.98
N PRO A 154 22.98 -15.89 10.35
CA PRO A 154 23.13 -15.09 9.13
C PRO A 154 22.16 -15.50 8.00
N ALA A 155 21.70 -16.76 7.97
CA ALA A 155 20.69 -17.21 7.00
C ALA A 155 19.32 -16.56 7.26
N ASP A 156 18.92 -16.37 8.51
CA ASP A 156 17.69 -15.66 8.89
C ASP A 156 17.78 -14.17 8.54
N GLU A 157 18.93 -13.54 8.80
CA GLU A 157 19.18 -12.12 8.43
C GLU A 157 19.04 -11.90 6.92
N ILE A 158 19.63 -12.76 6.10
CA ILE A 158 19.51 -12.68 4.64
C ILE A 158 18.09 -12.96 4.18
N ALA A 159 17.39 -13.91 4.81
CA ALA A 159 16.00 -14.20 4.49
C ALA A 159 15.10 -13.00 4.82
N ASN A 160 15.28 -12.38 5.98
CA ASN A 160 14.56 -11.18 6.39
C ASN A 160 14.85 -9.98 5.46
N GLN A 161 16.12 -9.75 5.12
CA GLN A 161 16.49 -8.69 4.18
C GLN A 161 15.77 -8.85 2.82
N LYS A 162 15.73 -10.07 2.28
CA LYS A 162 15.01 -10.36 1.01
C LYS A 162 13.51 -10.13 1.15
N ALA A 163 12.91 -10.57 2.27
CA ALA A 163 11.48 -10.34 2.53
C ALA A 163 11.18 -8.84 2.55
N MET A 164 11.93 -8.05 3.31
CA MET A 164 11.79 -6.59 3.39
C MET A 164 12.01 -5.91 2.03
N GLN A 165 12.93 -6.40 1.21
CA GLN A 165 13.17 -5.86 -0.14
C GLN A 165 11.94 -5.98 -1.02
N ILE A 166 11.27 -7.13 -1.01
CA ILE A 166 10.13 -7.38 -1.90
C ILE A 166 8.85 -6.80 -1.34
N SER A 167 8.57 -7.00 -0.05
CA SER A 167 7.32 -6.56 0.55
C SER A 167 7.23 -5.05 0.74
N ASN A 168 8.34 -4.38 1.05
CA ASN A 168 8.33 -2.96 1.41
C ASN A 168 9.14 -2.11 0.42
N TRP A 169 10.44 -2.40 0.27
CA TRP A 169 11.35 -1.48 -0.40
C TRP A 169 11.18 -1.40 -1.91
N PHE A 170 10.73 -2.45 -2.57
CA PHE A 170 10.52 -2.43 -4.02
C PHE A 170 9.54 -1.33 -4.44
N CYS A 171 8.31 -1.36 -3.95
CA CYS A 171 7.31 -0.36 -4.31
C CYS A 171 7.67 1.03 -3.78
N SER A 172 8.28 1.10 -2.60
CA SER A 172 8.77 2.35 -2.01
C SER A 172 9.84 3.01 -2.89
N ASP A 173 10.84 2.25 -3.36
CA ASP A 173 11.89 2.76 -4.24
C ASP A 173 11.31 3.22 -5.58
N MET A 174 10.31 2.52 -6.13
CA MET A 174 9.62 2.92 -7.35
C MET A 174 8.96 4.29 -7.22
N HIS A 175 8.28 4.54 -6.10
CA HIS A 175 7.58 5.82 -5.88
C HIS A 175 8.51 6.97 -5.51
N VAL A 176 9.53 6.71 -4.69
CA VAL A 176 10.39 7.77 -4.15
C VAL A 176 11.61 8.04 -5.03
N ARG A 177 12.17 7.01 -5.67
CA ARG A 177 13.36 7.13 -6.52
C ARG A 177 13.05 7.13 -8.01
N GLY A 178 11.87 6.63 -8.39
CA GLY A 178 11.43 6.55 -9.79
C GLY A 178 12.26 5.59 -10.64
N GLU A 179 12.78 4.53 -10.03
CA GLU A 179 13.60 3.54 -10.73
C GLU A 179 13.55 2.17 -10.05
N TYR A 180 13.73 1.12 -10.84
CA TYR A 180 13.81 -0.24 -10.32
C TYR A 180 15.06 -0.42 -9.45
N PRO A 181 14.92 -0.87 -8.19
CA PRO A 181 16.09 -1.16 -7.36
C PRO A 181 16.87 -2.36 -7.92
N SER A 182 18.20 -2.32 -7.77
CA SER A 182 19.11 -3.29 -8.38
C SER A 182 18.82 -4.76 -8.03
N TYR A 183 18.34 -5.03 -6.82
CA TYR A 183 18.00 -6.38 -6.38
C TYR A 183 16.82 -7.00 -7.14
N MET A 184 15.93 -6.18 -7.74
CA MET A 184 14.80 -6.68 -8.53
C MET A 184 15.24 -7.39 -9.81
N LYS A 185 16.38 -7.01 -10.39
CA LYS A 185 16.94 -7.73 -11.55
C LYS A 185 17.17 -9.21 -11.23
N ARG A 186 17.76 -9.49 -10.07
CA ARG A 186 17.98 -10.87 -9.61
C ARG A 186 16.67 -11.56 -9.25
N TYR A 187 15.80 -10.89 -8.51
CA TYR A 187 14.50 -11.44 -8.14
C TYR A 187 13.67 -11.85 -9.36
N PHE A 188 13.61 -11.00 -10.37
CA PHE A 188 12.89 -11.32 -11.62
C PHE A 188 13.50 -12.50 -12.35
N ALA A 189 14.83 -12.57 -12.47
CA ALA A 189 15.51 -13.71 -13.09
C ALA A 189 15.24 -15.03 -12.35
N GLU A 190 15.33 -15.04 -11.02
CA GLU A 190 15.08 -16.23 -10.18
C GLU A 190 13.60 -16.69 -10.24
N ASN A 191 12.66 -15.80 -10.58
CA ASN A 191 11.23 -16.10 -10.67
C ASN A 191 10.71 -16.20 -12.12
N ASN A 192 11.58 -16.14 -13.13
CA ASN A 192 11.22 -16.14 -14.56
C ASN A 192 10.24 -15.02 -14.93
N ILE A 193 10.42 -13.83 -14.35
CA ILE A 193 9.60 -12.65 -14.62
C ILE A 193 10.34 -11.75 -15.61
N THR A 194 9.63 -11.29 -16.64
CA THR A 194 10.12 -10.31 -17.61
C THR A 194 9.14 -9.16 -17.71
N ILE A 195 9.53 -7.99 -17.25
CA ILE A 195 8.70 -6.79 -17.33
C ILE A 195 8.89 -6.13 -18.69
N ARG A 196 7.81 -6.03 -19.45
CA ARG A 196 7.77 -5.23 -20.68
C ARG A 196 7.61 -3.78 -20.32
N GLN A 197 8.53 -2.95 -20.80
CA GLN A 197 8.54 -1.51 -20.60
C GLN A 197 8.53 -0.82 -21.96
N GLU A 198 7.82 0.30 -22.05
CA GLU A 198 7.93 1.19 -23.20
C GLU A 198 9.15 2.12 -23.06
N PRO A 199 9.68 2.65 -24.16
CA PRO A 199 10.91 3.47 -24.14
C PRO A 199 10.84 4.68 -23.20
N GLU A 200 9.65 5.26 -23.02
CA GLU A 200 9.41 6.43 -22.18
C GLU A 200 9.19 6.12 -20.69
N ASP A 201 8.91 4.87 -20.31
CA ASP A 201 8.54 4.51 -18.94
C ASP A 201 9.58 4.94 -17.90
N ALA A 202 10.86 4.74 -18.20
CA ALA A 202 11.92 5.15 -17.28
C ALA A 202 11.97 6.67 -17.02
N ALA A 203 11.70 7.47 -18.04
CA ALA A 203 11.63 8.91 -17.92
C ALA A 203 10.39 9.37 -17.14
N ILE A 204 9.24 8.71 -17.39
CA ILE A 204 7.98 8.96 -16.68
C ILE A 204 8.14 8.65 -15.18
N LEU A 205 8.64 7.46 -14.86
CA LEU A 205 8.87 7.04 -13.47
C LEU A 205 9.79 8.03 -12.74
N LYS A 206 10.87 8.46 -13.39
CA LYS A 206 11.82 9.40 -12.80
C LYS A 206 11.26 10.80 -12.58
N ALA A 207 10.39 11.27 -13.47
CA ALA A 207 9.73 12.57 -13.37
C ALA A 207 8.56 12.61 -12.39
N GLY A 208 7.95 11.44 -12.09
CA GLY A 208 6.75 11.29 -11.27
C GLY A 208 7.01 10.77 -9.87
N THR A 209 8.10 11.21 -9.20
CA THR A 209 8.39 10.84 -7.82
C THR A 209 7.54 11.65 -6.82
N VAL A 210 7.19 11.01 -5.70
CA VAL A 210 6.26 11.58 -4.71
C VAL A 210 6.90 12.63 -3.80
N ASP A 211 6.07 13.55 -3.25
CA ASP A 211 6.48 14.60 -2.32
C ASP A 211 6.62 14.08 -0.87
N PHE A 212 5.84 13.09 -0.49
CA PHE A 212 5.81 12.53 0.85
C PHE A 212 5.47 11.04 0.81
N TYR A 213 5.80 10.34 1.88
CA TYR A 213 5.61 8.90 2.01
C TYR A 213 4.56 8.61 3.07
N THR A 214 3.56 7.81 2.76
CA THR A 214 2.60 7.33 3.74
C THR A 214 2.61 5.80 3.83
N PHE A 215 2.21 5.31 4.98
CA PHE A 215 2.14 3.86 5.19
C PHE A 215 1.12 3.47 6.24
N SER A 216 0.65 2.23 6.14
CA SER A 216 -0.07 1.53 7.21
C SER A 216 0.92 0.77 8.09
N TYR A 217 0.65 0.76 9.39
CA TYR A 217 1.37 -0.04 10.37
C TYR A 217 0.40 -0.67 11.35
N TYR A 218 0.29 -1.98 11.37
CA TYR A 218 -0.60 -2.70 12.27
C TYR A 218 0.14 -3.61 13.24
N MET A 219 1.11 -4.35 12.73
CA MET A 219 1.87 -5.35 13.48
C MET A 219 3.19 -5.65 12.79
N SER A 220 4.06 -6.38 13.49
CA SER A 220 5.30 -6.94 12.94
C SER A 220 5.25 -8.47 12.96
N ASN A 221 6.21 -9.11 12.29
CA ASN A 221 6.43 -10.55 12.31
C ASN A 221 7.92 -10.88 12.34
N CYS A 222 8.25 -12.17 12.31
CA CYS A 222 9.61 -12.64 12.13
C CYS A 222 9.73 -13.50 10.87
N ILE A 223 10.94 -13.53 10.32
CA ILE A 223 11.35 -14.40 9.21
C ILE A 223 12.46 -15.32 9.71
N THR A 224 12.39 -16.61 9.36
CA THR A 224 13.41 -17.60 9.70
C THR A 224 13.51 -18.70 8.66
N THR A 225 14.65 -19.29 8.56
CA THR A 225 14.94 -20.50 7.77
C THR A 225 14.74 -21.78 8.60
N HIS A 226 14.55 -21.64 9.92
CA HIS A 226 14.29 -22.76 10.83
C HIS A 226 12.85 -23.22 10.75
N LYS A 227 12.63 -24.55 10.71
CA LYS A 227 11.29 -25.15 10.46
C LYS A 227 10.39 -25.21 11.70
N ASP A 228 10.98 -25.15 12.89
CA ASP A 228 10.25 -25.41 14.16
C ASP A 228 9.68 -24.13 14.80
N ALA A 229 9.65 -23.01 14.07
CA ALA A 229 9.12 -21.76 14.58
C ALA A 229 7.60 -21.65 14.36
N ASP A 230 6.90 -21.17 15.38
CA ASP A 230 5.46 -20.93 15.35
C ASP A 230 5.08 -19.85 14.32
N ASP A 231 3.98 -20.05 13.63
CA ASP A 231 3.42 -19.04 12.74
C ASP A 231 2.77 -17.89 13.55
N VAL A 232 2.87 -16.69 13.03
CA VAL A 232 2.11 -15.55 13.56
C VAL A 232 0.63 -15.79 13.33
N GLY A 233 -0.19 -15.42 14.32
CA GLY A 233 -1.65 -15.45 14.17
C GLY A 233 -2.17 -14.25 13.39
N GLY A 234 -3.46 -14.29 13.10
CA GLY A 234 -4.17 -13.20 12.43
C GLY A 234 -4.43 -13.46 10.95
N ASN A 235 -4.98 -12.46 10.28
CA ASN A 235 -5.52 -12.56 8.94
C ASN A 235 -4.93 -11.50 7.96
N ILE A 236 -3.96 -10.70 8.41
CA ILE A 236 -3.38 -9.62 7.60
C ILE A 236 -2.00 -10.00 7.07
N ILE A 237 -1.12 -10.52 7.92
CA ILE A 237 0.30 -10.71 7.59
C ILE A 237 0.70 -12.16 7.91
N ALA A 238 1.33 -12.83 6.96
CA ALA A 238 1.98 -14.11 7.17
C ALA A 238 3.41 -13.90 7.73
N GLY A 239 3.95 -14.90 8.42
CA GLY A 239 5.29 -14.89 8.97
C GLY A 239 5.39 -15.70 10.25
N LYS A 240 6.50 -15.57 10.98
CA LYS A 240 6.73 -16.26 12.23
C LYS A 240 6.48 -15.36 13.43
N LYS A 241 6.06 -15.97 14.53
CA LYS A 241 5.76 -15.27 15.78
C LYS A 241 7.05 -14.74 16.42
N ASN A 242 7.02 -13.47 16.79
CA ASN A 242 8.06 -12.89 17.63
C ASN A 242 7.82 -13.32 19.09
N PRO A 243 8.75 -14.04 19.73
CA PRO A 243 8.55 -14.58 21.09
C PRO A 243 8.50 -13.51 22.17
N TYR A 244 8.88 -12.28 21.87
CA TYR A 244 8.92 -11.18 22.83
C TYR A 244 7.65 -10.29 22.79
N LEU A 245 6.74 -10.52 21.85
CA LEU A 245 5.56 -9.68 21.65
C LEU A 245 4.30 -10.39 22.14
N LYS A 246 3.41 -9.60 22.73
CA LYS A 246 2.02 -10.03 23.01
C LYS A 246 1.20 -9.91 21.73
N ALA A 247 0.10 -10.65 21.66
CA ALA A 247 -0.84 -10.56 20.55
C ALA A 247 -2.26 -10.27 21.07
N SER A 248 -3.08 -9.69 20.20
CA SER A 248 -4.52 -9.53 20.44
C SER A 248 -5.26 -10.87 20.32
N ASP A 249 -6.57 -10.86 20.59
CA ASP A 249 -7.46 -12.03 20.42
C ASP A 249 -7.47 -12.55 18.96
N TRP A 250 -7.17 -11.71 17.97
CA TRP A 250 -7.03 -12.10 16.56
C TRP A 250 -5.64 -12.61 16.20
N GLY A 251 -4.70 -12.61 17.15
CA GLY A 251 -3.31 -13.01 16.92
C GLY A 251 -2.42 -11.91 16.37
N TRP A 252 -2.90 -10.66 16.29
CA TRP A 252 -2.08 -9.54 15.83
C TRP A 252 -1.07 -9.15 16.90
N GLN A 253 0.21 -9.21 16.57
CA GLN A 253 1.28 -8.86 17.49
C GLN A 253 1.32 -7.34 17.74
N ILE A 254 1.40 -6.95 19.00
CA ILE A 254 1.41 -5.56 19.44
C ILE A 254 2.86 -5.12 19.56
N ASP A 255 3.31 -4.28 18.61
CA ASP A 255 4.71 -3.86 18.51
C ASP A 255 4.85 -2.34 18.30
N PRO A 256 4.70 -1.53 19.34
CA PRO A 256 4.91 -0.08 19.24
C PRO A 256 6.35 0.29 18.87
N ILE A 257 7.35 -0.43 19.39
CA ILE A 257 8.78 -0.17 19.08
C ILE A 257 9.07 -0.44 17.60
N GLY A 258 8.38 -1.41 17.01
CA GLY A 258 8.45 -1.68 15.57
C GLY A 258 8.00 -0.49 14.73
N LEU A 259 7.04 0.30 15.19
CA LEU A 259 6.68 1.55 14.51
C LEU A 259 7.84 2.56 14.51
N ARG A 260 8.51 2.76 15.65
CA ARG A 260 9.71 3.62 15.71
C ARG A 260 10.81 3.12 14.79
N TYR A 261 11.08 1.82 14.82
CA TYR A 261 12.04 1.18 13.93
C TYR A 261 11.69 1.45 12.45
N THR A 262 10.44 1.25 12.07
CA THR A 262 9.94 1.50 10.72
C THR A 262 10.12 2.95 10.29
N LEU A 263 9.74 3.90 11.14
CA LEU A 263 9.88 5.34 10.86
C LEU A 263 11.35 5.71 10.62
N ASN A 264 12.27 5.21 11.45
CA ASN A 264 13.70 5.45 11.29
C ASN A 264 14.23 4.87 9.99
N GLU A 265 13.90 3.61 9.65
CA GLU A 265 14.33 2.95 8.42
C GLU A 265 13.84 3.70 7.17
N ILE A 266 12.57 4.10 7.14
CA ILE A 266 12.02 4.83 6.00
C ILE A 266 12.66 6.22 5.88
N TYR A 267 12.76 6.95 6.99
CA TYR A 267 13.32 8.30 6.96
C TYR A 267 14.80 8.30 6.57
N ASP A 268 15.59 7.38 7.14
CA ASP A 268 17.02 7.27 6.79
C ASP A 268 17.24 6.90 5.32
N ARG A 269 16.32 6.11 4.76
CA ARG A 269 16.39 5.71 3.35
C ARG A 269 16.02 6.83 2.37
N TYR A 270 15.01 7.65 2.69
CA TYR A 270 14.40 8.57 1.72
C TYR A 270 14.50 10.05 2.05
N ARG A 271 14.58 10.44 3.31
CA ARG A 271 14.70 11.83 3.78
C ARG A 271 13.56 12.74 3.28
N ILE A 272 12.36 12.23 3.13
CA ILE A 272 11.14 12.96 2.78
C ILE A 272 10.14 12.91 3.94
N PRO A 273 9.12 13.80 3.98
CA PRO A 273 8.10 13.75 5.02
C PRO A 273 7.38 12.40 5.08
N LEU A 274 7.13 11.92 6.29
CA LEU A 274 6.45 10.65 6.55
C LEU A 274 5.10 10.90 7.24
N MET A 275 4.11 10.04 6.96
CA MET A 275 2.83 10.04 7.65
C MET A 275 2.31 8.61 7.82
N VAL A 276 1.98 8.23 9.05
CA VAL A 276 1.21 7.01 9.32
C VAL A 276 -0.26 7.33 9.05
N VAL A 277 -0.84 6.71 8.03
CA VAL A 277 -2.23 6.98 7.62
C VAL A 277 -3.19 5.90 8.10
N GLU A 278 -2.66 4.72 8.44
CA GLU A 278 -3.44 3.64 9.02
C GLU A 278 -2.69 3.00 10.19
N ASN A 279 -3.39 2.85 11.32
CA ASN A 279 -2.92 2.13 12.50
C ASN A 279 -4.12 1.65 13.31
N GLY A 280 -4.07 0.44 13.82
CA GLY A 280 -5.19 -0.14 14.55
C GLY A 280 -4.94 -1.57 15.01
N LEU A 281 -5.91 -2.12 15.75
CA LEU A 281 -5.82 -3.44 16.35
C LEU A 281 -7.10 -4.25 16.09
N GLY A 282 -6.93 -5.45 15.50
CA GLY A 282 -7.99 -6.44 15.41
C GLY A 282 -8.20 -7.14 16.75
N ALA A 283 -9.44 -7.12 17.26
CA ALA A 283 -9.85 -7.77 18.51
C ALA A 283 -11.34 -8.08 18.51
N TYR A 284 -11.79 -8.95 19.42
CA TYR A 284 -13.22 -9.24 19.60
C TYR A 284 -13.86 -8.24 20.55
N ASP A 285 -14.78 -7.44 20.01
CA ASP A 285 -15.55 -6.47 20.80
C ASP A 285 -16.66 -7.14 21.58
N LYS A 286 -16.87 -6.64 22.81
CA LYS A 286 -18.01 -7.03 23.66
C LYS A 286 -18.83 -5.80 23.99
N LYS A 287 -20.15 -5.90 23.71
CA LYS A 287 -21.11 -4.89 24.20
C LYS A 287 -21.39 -5.14 25.67
N ASP A 288 -21.31 -4.11 26.48
CA ASP A 288 -21.72 -4.13 27.86
C ASP A 288 -23.26 -4.03 27.99
N ALA A 289 -23.74 -4.14 29.23
CA ALA A 289 -25.18 -4.09 29.53
C ALA A 289 -25.86 -2.77 29.09
N ASP A 290 -25.09 -1.69 28.98
CA ASP A 290 -25.55 -0.37 28.48
C ASP A 290 -25.48 -0.23 26.94
N GLY A 291 -25.05 -1.31 26.23
CA GLY A 291 -24.93 -1.33 24.77
C GLY A 291 -23.67 -0.67 24.22
N LYS A 292 -22.73 -0.27 25.08
CA LYS A 292 -21.47 0.35 24.68
C LYS A 292 -20.34 -0.68 24.57
N ILE A 293 -19.30 -0.30 23.83
CA ILE A 293 -18.05 -1.03 23.71
C ILE A 293 -16.97 -0.21 24.42
N HIS A 294 -16.42 -0.77 25.52
CA HIS A 294 -15.33 -0.19 26.28
C HIS A 294 -14.00 -0.84 25.87
N ASP A 295 -13.36 -0.27 24.84
CA ASP A 295 -12.18 -0.82 24.19
C ASP A 295 -10.86 -0.20 24.69
N SER A 296 -10.66 -0.20 26.01
CA SER A 296 -9.43 0.28 26.65
C SER A 296 -8.15 -0.33 26.03
N TYR A 297 -8.21 -1.59 25.59
CA TYR A 297 -7.12 -2.27 24.89
C TYR A 297 -6.72 -1.57 23.58
N ARG A 298 -7.67 -0.97 22.81
CA ARG A 298 -7.34 -0.16 21.63
C ARG A 298 -6.77 1.18 22.00
N ILE A 299 -7.27 1.80 23.07
CA ILE A 299 -6.71 3.06 23.60
C ILE A 299 -5.26 2.85 24.01
N ASP A 300 -4.97 1.76 24.73
CA ASP A 300 -3.61 1.43 25.16
C ASP A 300 -2.69 1.12 23.96
N TYR A 301 -3.20 0.40 22.97
CA TYR A 301 -2.48 0.14 21.72
C TYR A 301 -2.12 1.44 21.00
N LEU A 302 -3.10 2.32 20.75
CA LEU A 302 -2.87 3.58 20.05
C LEU A 302 -1.93 4.49 20.83
N ARG A 303 -2.13 4.63 22.17
CA ARG A 303 -1.25 5.42 23.02
C ARG A 303 0.20 4.96 22.92
N ALA A 304 0.44 3.66 23.06
CA ALA A 304 1.78 3.10 22.97
C ALA A 304 2.45 3.34 21.62
N HIS A 305 1.69 3.30 20.51
CA HIS A 305 2.22 3.58 19.18
C HIS A 305 2.48 5.08 18.98
N ILE A 306 1.59 5.96 19.41
CA ILE A 306 1.78 7.42 19.34
C ILE A 306 3.00 7.85 20.16
N GLU A 307 3.25 7.24 21.31
CA GLU A 307 4.45 7.51 22.12
C GLU A 307 5.77 7.16 21.41
N GLN A 308 5.73 6.32 20.37
CA GLN A 308 6.91 5.94 19.60
C GLN A 308 7.18 6.85 18.39
N MET A 309 6.20 7.65 18.00
CA MET A 309 6.34 8.66 16.95
C MET A 309 7.10 9.88 17.43
#